data_3f0519f3fd8b20ff05a7105c1ddbacb4
#
_entry.id   3f0519f3fd8b20ff05a7105c1ddbacb4
#
_cell.length_a   1.000
_cell.length_b   1.000
_cell.length_c   1.000
_cell.angle_alpha   90.00
_cell.angle_beta   90.00
_cell.angle_gamma   90.00
#
_symmetry.space_group_name_H-M   'P 1'
#
loop_
_entity.id
_entity.type
_entity.pdbx_description
1 polymer ?
#
loop_
_entity_poly.entity_id
_entity_poly.type
_entity_poly.pdbx_seq_one_letter_code
_entity_poly.pdbx_strand_id
1 'polypeptide(L)'
;MKLARLERMTENAQLVVTLSCPDRPGIVHAVTGVIGESGGNVIQSQQFGDPDTGTFFMRVEVDSPKGRAPIDDGLARVAEEFGATYRVDDLGRKLRT
;
A
#
# COMPACT_ATOMS: atom_id res chain seq x y z
N MET A 1 26.00 12.00 6.37
CA MET A 1 24.86 12.27 5.80
C MET A 1 24.56 11.52 4.59
N LYS A 2 25.39 11.51 3.60
CA LYS A 2 25.12 10.78 2.45
C LYS A 2 25.06 9.33 2.67
N LEU A 3 25.85 8.78 3.57
CA LEU A 3 25.79 7.39 3.81
C LEU A 3 24.47 6.99 4.39
N ALA A 4 23.91 7.78 5.24
CA ALA A 4 22.64 7.46 5.81
C ALA A 4 21.57 7.43 4.75
N ARG A 5 21.68 8.29 3.76
CA ARG A 5 20.72 8.30 2.73
C ARG A 5 20.83 7.08 1.88
N LEU A 6 22.05 6.62 1.60
CA LEU A 6 22.20 5.42 0.81
C LEU A 6 21.69 4.22 1.56
N GLU A 7 21.89 4.17 2.83
CA GLU A 7 21.38 3.07 3.61
C GLU A 7 19.89 3.05 3.57
N ARG A 8 19.26 4.21 3.61
CA ARG A 8 17.85 4.22 3.54
C ARG A 8 17.37 3.75 2.22
N MET A 9 18.06 4.08 1.15
CA MET A 9 17.64 3.63 -0.15
C MET A 9 17.73 2.13 -0.28
N THR A 10 18.73 1.50 0.33
CA THR A 10 18.82 0.07 0.20
C THR A 10 17.77 -0.63 1.04
N GLU A 11 17.26 0.01 2.07
CA GLU A 11 16.24 -0.58 2.87
C GLU A 11 14.85 -0.33 2.34
N ASN A 12 14.68 0.63 1.46
CA ASN A 12 13.39 0.92 0.93
C ASN A 12 12.84 -0.23 0.12
N ALA A 13 11.61 -0.54 0.32
CA ALA A 13 10.92 -1.52 -0.49
C ALA A 13 9.91 -0.81 -1.36
N GLN A 14 9.81 -1.22 -2.60
CA GLN A 14 8.77 -0.72 -3.47
C GLN A 14 7.70 -1.77 -3.51
N LEU A 15 6.52 -1.39 -3.09
CA LEU A 15 5.42 -2.32 -2.92
C LEU A 15 4.25 -1.93 -3.80
N VAL A 16 3.50 -2.92 -4.22
CA VAL A 16 2.24 -2.67 -4.89
C VAL A 16 1.17 -3.28 -4.01
N VAL A 17 0.25 -2.45 -3.54
CA VAL A 17 -0.87 -2.91 -2.74
C VAL A 17 -2.09 -2.96 -3.65
N THR A 18 -2.73 -4.12 -3.73
CA THR A 18 -3.95 -4.28 -4.49
C THR A 18 -5.03 -4.65 -3.49
N LEU A 19 -6.16 -3.98 -3.57
CA LEU A 19 -7.21 -4.17 -2.60
C LEU A 19 -8.58 -4.16 -3.29
N SER A 20 -9.47 -5.01 -2.83
CA SER A 20 -10.86 -4.94 -3.29
C SER A 20 -11.77 -5.09 -2.08
N CYS A 21 -12.87 -4.37 -2.09
CA CYS A 21 -13.83 -4.45 -0.99
C CYS A 21 -15.18 -3.96 -1.48
N PRO A 22 -16.24 -4.19 -0.71
CA PRO A 22 -17.52 -3.58 -1.03
C PRO A 22 -17.35 -2.08 -1.01
N ASP A 23 -18.01 -1.40 -1.94
CA ASP A 23 -17.87 0.04 -2.06
C ASP A 23 -18.40 0.73 -0.82
N ARG A 24 -17.54 1.37 -0.08
CA ARG A 24 -17.89 2.03 1.16
C ARG A 24 -17.08 3.28 1.32
N PRO A 25 -17.63 4.30 1.95
CA PRO A 25 -16.88 5.53 2.18
C PRO A 25 -15.73 5.26 3.15
N GLY A 26 -14.67 5.97 3.01
CA GLY A 26 -13.55 5.92 3.94
C GLY A 26 -12.45 4.94 3.63
N ILE A 27 -12.63 4.05 2.65
CA ILE A 27 -11.62 3.05 2.37
C ILE A 27 -10.31 3.67 1.88
N VAL A 28 -10.38 4.67 1.03
CA VAL A 28 -9.18 5.31 0.51
C VAL A 28 -8.41 5.97 1.65
N HIS A 29 -9.13 6.64 2.53
CA HIS A 29 -8.52 7.31 3.66
C HIS A 29 -7.86 6.29 4.58
N ALA A 30 -8.51 5.16 4.82
CA ALA A 30 -7.97 4.13 5.69
C ALA A 30 -6.67 3.55 5.12
N VAL A 31 -6.65 3.28 3.83
CA VAL A 31 -5.48 2.71 3.18
C VAL A 31 -4.33 3.71 3.16
N THR A 32 -4.60 4.94 2.80
CA THR A 32 -3.54 5.95 2.75
C THR A 32 -3.05 6.28 4.16
N GLY A 33 -3.92 6.18 5.15
CA GLY A 33 -3.53 6.35 6.54
C GLY A 33 -2.52 5.30 6.98
N VAL A 34 -2.75 4.05 6.61
CA VAL A 34 -1.84 2.98 6.93
C VAL A 34 -0.47 3.26 6.30
N ILE A 35 -0.46 3.66 5.04
CA ILE A 35 0.77 3.92 4.34
C ILE A 35 1.52 5.08 5.01
N GLY A 36 0.81 6.13 5.33
CA GLY A 36 1.42 7.29 5.97
C GLY A 36 1.98 6.98 7.34
N GLU A 37 1.25 6.22 8.13
CA GLU A 37 1.70 5.86 9.47
C GLU A 37 2.90 4.94 9.43
N SER A 38 3.04 4.18 8.36
CA SER A 38 4.17 3.30 8.19
C SER A 38 5.40 4.04 7.68
N GLY A 39 5.29 5.32 7.43
CA GLY A 39 6.38 6.10 6.87
C GLY A 39 6.51 5.94 5.36
N GLY A 40 5.51 5.35 4.73
CA GLY A 40 5.54 5.13 3.30
C GLY A 40 5.13 6.34 2.50
N ASN A 41 5.47 6.32 1.25
CA ASN A 41 5.12 7.38 0.32
C ASN A 41 4.36 6.78 -0.86
N VAL A 42 3.21 7.33 -1.16
CA VAL A 42 2.41 6.88 -2.29
C VAL A 42 3.02 7.44 -3.56
N ILE A 43 3.44 6.57 -4.46
CA ILE A 43 4.00 6.98 -5.72
C ILE A 43 2.92 7.13 -6.76
N GLN A 44 1.99 6.20 -6.78
CA GLN A 44 0.91 6.23 -7.74
C GLN A 44 -0.27 5.49 -7.19
N SER A 45 -1.45 5.90 -7.51
CA SER A 45 -2.68 5.29 -7.02
C SER A 45 -3.71 5.24 -8.13
N GLN A 46 -4.38 4.10 -8.27
CA GLN A 46 -5.46 3.94 -9.23
C GLN A 46 -6.65 3.38 -8.47
N GLN A 47 -7.82 3.88 -8.75
CA GLN A 47 -9.02 3.45 -8.07
C GLN A 47 -10.13 3.31 -9.06
N PHE A 48 -11.03 2.35 -8.86
CA PHE A 48 -12.13 2.17 -9.74
C PHE A 48 -13.22 1.41 -9.07
N GLY A 49 -14.42 1.80 -9.29
CA GLY A 49 -15.59 1.15 -8.74
C GLY A 49 -16.37 0.45 -9.82
N ASP A 50 -16.90 -0.72 -9.51
CA ASP A 50 -17.73 -1.47 -10.42
C ASP A 50 -19.17 -1.35 -9.93
N PRO A 51 -20.01 -0.55 -10.61
CA PRO A 51 -21.37 -0.35 -10.14
C PRO A 51 -22.23 -1.61 -10.26
N ASP A 52 -21.89 -2.51 -11.14
CA ASP A 52 -22.68 -3.71 -11.29
C ASP A 52 -22.55 -4.65 -10.12
N THR A 53 -21.37 -4.74 -9.52
CA THR A 53 -21.17 -5.62 -8.41
C THR A 53 -21.09 -4.88 -7.09
N GLY A 54 -20.98 -3.56 -7.13
CA GLY A 54 -20.83 -2.77 -5.93
C GLY A 54 -19.46 -2.94 -5.30
N THR A 55 -18.45 -3.29 -6.09
CA THR A 55 -17.11 -3.54 -5.60
C THR A 55 -16.18 -2.39 -5.93
N PHE A 56 -15.33 -2.06 -4.99
CA PHE A 56 -14.33 -1.01 -5.16
C PHE A 56 -12.97 -1.68 -5.27
N PHE A 57 -12.16 -1.22 -6.22
CA PHE A 57 -10.81 -1.74 -6.42
C PHE A 57 -9.82 -0.61 -6.30
N MET A 58 -8.66 -0.91 -5.73
CA MET A 58 -7.62 0.09 -5.56
C MET A 58 -6.27 -0.55 -5.75
N ARG A 59 -5.38 0.14 -6.44
CA ARG A 59 -4.02 -0.31 -6.63
C ARG A 59 -3.12 0.84 -6.28
N VAL A 60 -2.19 0.67 -5.36
CA VAL A 60 -1.31 1.74 -4.89
C VAL A 60 0.13 1.28 -4.95
N GLU A 61 0.98 2.09 -5.55
CA GLU A 61 2.41 1.85 -5.53
C GLU A 61 3.00 2.67 -4.40
N VAL A 62 3.78 2.05 -3.56
CA VAL A 62 4.27 2.65 -2.34
C VAL A 62 5.77 2.46 -2.22
N ASP A 63 6.46 3.52 -1.81
CA ASP A 63 7.85 3.44 -1.46
C ASP A 63 7.87 3.37 0.06
N SER A 64 8.29 2.25 0.61
CA SER A 64 8.23 2.02 2.05
C SER A 64 9.62 1.85 2.64
N PRO A 65 10.12 2.85 3.34
CA PRO A 65 11.46 2.76 3.93
C PRO A 65 11.57 1.73 5.03
N LYS A 66 10.47 1.35 5.63
CA LYS A 66 10.50 0.36 6.69
C LYS A 66 10.12 -1.03 6.22
N GLY A 67 10.01 -1.21 4.93
CA GLY A 67 9.72 -2.51 4.35
C GLY A 67 8.23 -2.83 4.35
N ARG A 68 7.92 -4.08 4.19
CA ARG A 68 6.56 -4.52 4.00
C ARG A 68 5.77 -4.70 5.28
N ALA A 69 6.41 -5.10 6.35
CA ALA A 69 5.69 -5.52 7.56
C ALA A 69 4.71 -4.50 8.12
N PRO A 70 5.07 -3.23 8.29
CA PRO A 70 4.11 -2.29 8.87
C PRO A 70 2.91 -2.05 7.94
N ILE A 71 3.14 -2.10 6.64
CA ILE A 71 2.07 -1.94 5.67
C ILE A 71 1.13 -3.14 5.78
N ASP A 72 1.69 -4.33 5.82
CA ASP A 72 0.91 -5.55 5.90
C ASP A 72 0.07 -5.57 7.17
N ASP A 73 0.63 -5.20 8.30
CA ASP A 73 -0.09 -5.19 9.55
C ASP A 73 -1.25 -4.20 9.55
N GLY A 74 -1.02 -3.03 9.02
CA GLY A 74 -2.06 -2.02 8.94
C GLY A 74 -3.18 -2.40 7.99
N LEU A 75 -2.81 -3.01 6.86
CA LEU A 75 -3.81 -3.42 5.90
C LEU A 75 -4.64 -4.58 6.41
N ALA A 76 -4.08 -5.44 7.25
CA ALA A 76 -4.85 -6.51 7.85
C ALA A 76 -6.00 -5.93 8.68
N ARG A 77 -5.75 -4.83 9.38
CA ARG A 77 -6.80 -4.20 10.17
C ARG A 77 -7.84 -3.53 9.29
N VAL A 78 -7.40 -2.91 8.19
CA VAL A 78 -8.32 -2.30 7.26
C VAL A 78 -9.19 -3.39 6.63
N ALA A 79 -8.58 -4.52 6.28
CA ALA A 79 -9.31 -5.61 5.67
C ALA A 79 -10.41 -6.11 6.59
N GLU A 80 -10.11 -6.20 7.86
CA GLU A 80 -11.08 -6.65 8.81
C GLU A 80 -12.19 -5.64 8.97
N GLU A 81 -11.87 -4.39 9.03
CA GLU A 81 -12.87 -3.35 9.23
C GLU A 81 -13.78 -3.14 8.02
N PHE A 82 -13.25 -3.20 6.82
CA PHE A 82 -14.02 -2.92 5.62
C PHE A 82 -14.46 -4.14 4.83
N GLY A 83 -14.11 -5.31 5.30
CA GLY A 83 -14.40 -6.53 4.55
C GLY A 83 -13.61 -6.61 3.27
N ALA A 84 -12.37 -6.15 3.31
CA ALA A 84 -11.54 -6.07 2.11
C ALA A 84 -10.65 -7.27 1.94
N THR A 85 -10.28 -7.54 0.71
CA THR A 85 -9.27 -8.51 0.37
C THR A 85 -8.09 -7.73 -0.18
N TYR A 86 -6.90 -8.02 0.25
CA TYR A 86 -5.75 -7.27 -0.21
C TYR A 86 -4.54 -8.15 -0.48
N ARG A 87 -3.57 -7.59 -1.19
CA ARG A 87 -2.38 -8.29 -1.53
C ARG A 87 -1.26 -7.29 -1.61
N VAL A 88 -0.09 -7.62 -1.11
CA VAL A 88 1.07 -6.75 -1.14
C VAL A 88 2.16 -7.48 -1.91
N ASP A 89 2.62 -6.89 -3.00
CA ASP A 89 3.69 -7.45 -3.80
C ASP A 89 4.94 -6.59 -3.64
N ASP A 90 6.07 -7.22 -3.41
CA ASP A 90 7.33 -6.50 -3.21
C ASP A 90 8.12 -6.52 -4.50
N LEU A 91 8.32 -5.34 -5.08
CA LEU A 91 9.02 -5.22 -6.34
C LEU A 91 10.45 -4.76 -6.19
N GLY A 92 10.82 -4.42 -5.00
CA GLY A 92 12.01 -3.68 -4.77
C GLY A 92 13.28 -4.19 -5.33
N ARG A 93 13.52 -5.46 -5.29
CA ARG A 93 14.65 -5.90 -5.74
C ARG A 93 14.82 -5.97 -7.13
N LYS A 94 13.90 -6.20 -7.87
CA LYS A 94 13.99 -6.31 -9.24
C LYS A 94 14.30 -5.11 -9.89
N LEU A 95 13.93 -4.02 -9.41
CA LEU A 95 14.08 -2.80 -10.08
C LEU A 95 15.46 -2.32 -10.15
N ARG A 96 16.34 -2.82 -9.38
CA ARG A 96 17.54 -2.36 -9.40
C ARG A 96 18.33 -2.75 -10.44
N THR A 97 18.13 -3.61 -11.06
CA THR A 97 18.97 -4.01 -12.07
C THR A 97 18.98 -3.23 -13.26
#